data_f91a9e55cb6c1a274559cb64a62c4c0f
#
_entry.id   f91a9e55cb6c1a274559cb64a62c4c0f
#
_cell.length_a   1.000
_cell.length_b   1.000
_cell.length_c   1.000
_cell.angle_alpha   90.00
_cell.angle_beta   90.00
_cell.angle_gamma   90.00
#
_symmetry.space_group_name_H-M   'P 1'
#
loop_
_entity.id
_entity.type
_entity.pdbx_description
1 polymer ?
#
loop_
_entity_poly.entity_id
_entity_poly.type
_entity_poly.pdbx_seq_one_letter_code
_entity_poly.pdbx_strand_id
1 'polypeptide(L)'
;MVFESLGIFETSSVSASIKALNGIQNEKKVNILGKQVLGEGIVTLFISGDLGAIKRALSFGAEAIVSTNEFRSSHIIPLPHKYLLSTIGIKRN
;
A
#
# COMPACT_ATOMS: atom_id res chain seq x y z
N MET A 1 8.98 9.61 19.97
CA MET A 1 7.95 8.70 19.47
C MET A 1 7.97 8.70 17.95
N VAL A 2 8.05 7.54 17.37
CA VAL A 2 8.01 7.39 15.90
C VAL A 2 6.57 7.10 15.50
N PHE A 3 6.01 7.96 14.67
CA PHE A 3 4.68 7.73 14.13
C PHE A 3 4.76 6.82 12.93
N GLU A 4 3.98 5.75 12.94
CA GLU A 4 3.78 4.97 11.74
C GLU A 4 2.83 5.70 10.80
N SER A 5 3.04 5.48 9.52
CA SER A 5 2.12 5.96 8.49
C SER A 5 1.46 4.77 7.83
N LEU A 6 0.28 5.00 7.28
CA LEU A 6 -0.41 4.04 6.44
C LEU A 6 -0.20 4.43 4.99
N GLY A 7 0.30 3.49 4.19
CA GLY A 7 0.38 3.67 2.75
C GLY A 7 -0.76 2.91 2.09
N ILE A 8 -1.42 3.55 1.14
CA ILE A 8 -2.52 2.97 0.39
C ILE A 8 -2.16 3.04 -1.08
N PHE A 9 -2.23 1.91 -1.78
CA PHE A 9 -1.86 1.82 -3.18
C PHE A 9 -2.97 1.12 -3.94
N GLU A 10 -3.56 1.78 -4.93
CA GLU A 10 -4.67 1.22 -5.69
C GLU A 10 -4.27 0.90 -7.12
N THR A 11 -4.70 -0.26 -7.58
CA THR A 11 -4.54 -0.70 -8.97
C THR A 11 -5.89 -1.03 -9.57
N SER A 12 -5.95 -1.09 -10.90
CA SER A 12 -7.18 -1.46 -11.61
C SER A 12 -7.25 -2.94 -11.96
N SER A 13 -6.31 -3.75 -11.49
CA SER A 13 -6.36 -5.20 -11.72
C SER A 13 -5.60 -5.97 -10.65
N VAL A 14 -5.96 -7.23 -10.49
CA VAL A 14 -5.26 -8.15 -9.58
C VAL A 14 -3.83 -8.37 -10.05
N SER A 15 -3.62 -8.57 -11.35
CA SER A 15 -2.27 -8.84 -11.85
C SER A 15 -1.33 -7.65 -11.62
N ALA A 16 -1.81 -6.42 -11.80
CA ALA A 16 -1.01 -5.24 -11.51
C ALA A 16 -0.72 -5.13 -10.01
N SER A 17 -1.67 -5.51 -9.15
CA SER A 17 -1.44 -5.46 -7.71
C SER A 17 -0.33 -6.41 -7.27
N ILE A 18 -0.23 -7.58 -7.89
CA ILE A 18 0.84 -8.54 -7.60
C ILE A 18 2.20 -7.96 -7.99
N LYS A 19 2.29 -7.37 -9.18
CA LYS A 19 3.52 -6.72 -9.63
C LYS A 19 3.91 -5.54 -8.75
N ALA A 20 2.92 -4.73 -8.37
CA ALA A 20 3.15 -3.60 -7.49
C ALA A 20 3.64 -4.07 -6.12
N LEU A 21 3.06 -5.13 -5.59
CA LEU A 21 3.47 -5.69 -4.31
C LEU A 21 4.93 -6.15 -4.35
N ASN A 22 5.34 -6.80 -5.45
CA ASN A 22 6.74 -7.19 -5.61
C ASN A 22 7.66 -5.97 -5.58
N GLY A 23 7.26 -4.87 -6.22
CA GLY A 23 8.03 -3.62 -6.16
C GLY A 23 8.09 -3.05 -4.75
N ILE A 24 6.94 -2.97 -4.09
CA ILE A 24 6.83 -2.46 -2.71
C ILE A 24 7.74 -3.23 -1.77
N GLN A 25 7.86 -4.54 -1.94
CA GLN A 25 8.69 -5.39 -1.09
C GLN A 25 10.19 -5.14 -1.23
N ASN A 26 10.62 -4.35 -2.19
CA ASN A 26 12.01 -3.90 -2.26
C ASN A 26 12.35 -2.95 -1.11
N GLU A 27 11.35 -2.31 -0.51
CA GLU A 27 11.54 -1.56 0.72
C GLU A 27 11.34 -2.48 1.92
N LYS A 28 12.44 -2.80 2.61
CA LYS A 28 12.40 -3.78 3.71
C LYS A 28 11.80 -3.22 4.99
N LYS A 29 11.66 -1.92 5.08
CA LYS A 29 11.21 -1.25 6.31
C LYS A 29 9.71 -1.00 6.35
N VAL A 30 8.96 -1.58 5.41
CA VAL A 30 7.50 -1.50 5.44
C VAL A 30 6.92 -2.86 5.76
N ASN A 31 5.75 -2.84 6.38
CA ASN A 31 4.96 -4.04 6.65
C ASN A 31 3.77 -4.06 5.70
N ILE A 32 3.55 -5.21 5.08
CA ILE A 32 2.35 -5.40 4.26
C ILE A 32 1.22 -5.75 5.23
N LEU A 33 0.19 -4.91 5.26
CA LEU A 33 -0.95 -5.13 6.16
C LEU A 33 -2.02 -6.02 5.52
N GLY A 34 -2.20 -5.88 4.21
CA GLY A 34 -3.21 -6.67 3.53
C GLY A 34 -3.65 -6.02 2.23
N LYS A 35 -4.68 -6.61 1.65
CA LYS A 35 -5.28 -6.08 0.44
C LYS A 35 -6.80 -6.23 0.50
N GLN A 36 -7.49 -5.37 -0.25
CA GLN A 36 -8.92 -5.47 -0.47
C GLN A 36 -9.18 -5.48 -1.97
N VAL A 37 -9.99 -6.43 -2.40
CA VAL A 37 -10.45 -6.48 -3.79
C VAL A 37 -11.85 -5.89 -3.82
N LEU A 38 -11.98 -4.75 -4.48
CA LEU A 38 -13.25 -4.06 -4.62
C LEU A 38 -13.94 -4.49 -5.90
N GLY A 39 -15.20 -4.11 -6.04
CA GLY A 39 -15.92 -4.37 -7.29
C GLY A 39 -15.18 -3.78 -8.48
N GLU A 40 -15.39 -4.33 -9.68
CA GLU A 40 -14.79 -3.87 -10.93
C GLU A 40 -13.28 -4.12 -11.03
N GLY A 41 -12.75 -5.02 -10.20
CA GLY A 41 -11.35 -5.42 -10.30
C GLY A 41 -10.36 -4.47 -9.64
N ILE A 42 -10.84 -3.45 -8.93
CA ILE A 42 -9.95 -2.54 -8.21
C ILE A 42 -9.36 -3.28 -7.01
N VAL A 43 -8.04 -3.19 -6.87
CA VAL A 43 -7.33 -3.79 -5.74
C VAL A 43 -6.59 -2.72 -4.97
N THR A 44 -6.80 -2.69 -3.67
CA THR A 44 -6.14 -1.75 -2.77
C THR A 44 -5.17 -2.50 -1.89
N LEU A 45 -3.91 -2.06 -1.88
CA LEU A 45 -2.86 -2.59 -1.01
C LEU A 45 -2.64 -1.63 0.15
N PHE A 46 -2.43 -2.20 1.34
CA PHE A 46 -2.19 -1.42 2.55
C PHE A 46 -0.85 -1.81 3.14
N ILE A 47 -0.03 -0.79 3.42
CA ILE A 47 1.29 -0.98 4.03
C ILE A 47 1.46 0.00 5.19
N SER A 48 2.34 -0.35 6.12
CA SER A 48 2.68 0.54 7.23
C SER A 48 4.19 0.66 7.37
N GLY A 49 4.63 1.74 7.97
CA GLY A 49 6.03 2.00 8.22
C GLY A 49 6.24 3.48 8.49
N ASP A 50 7.50 3.90 8.64
CA ASP A 50 7.77 5.33 8.76
C ASP A 50 7.54 6.02 7.41
N LEU A 51 7.38 7.34 7.46
CA LEU A 51 7.01 8.11 6.29
C LEU A 51 7.98 7.93 5.12
N GLY A 52 9.28 7.94 5.40
CA GLY A 52 10.29 7.79 4.34
C GLY A 52 10.22 6.43 3.68
N ALA A 53 10.07 5.37 4.47
CA ALA A 53 9.95 4.02 3.94
C ALA A 53 8.68 3.85 3.11
N ILE A 54 7.56 4.40 3.57
CA ILE A 54 6.30 4.37 2.82
C ILE A 54 6.45 5.07 1.48
N LYS A 55 7.07 6.26 1.46
CA LYS A 55 7.28 6.99 0.21
C LYS A 55 8.09 6.17 -0.79
N ARG A 56 9.18 5.55 -0.33
CA ARG A 56 10.00 4.72 -1.21
C ARG A 56 9.23 3.50 -1.71
N ALA A 57 8.51 2.83 -0.82
CA ALA A 57 7.73 1.65 -1.18
C ALA A 57 6.66 1.96 -2.22
N LEU A 58 5.93 3.05 -2.04
CA LEU A 58 4.90 3.45 -3.01
C LEU A 58 5.52 3.80 -4.37
N SER A 59 6.69 4.43 -4.38
CA SER A 59 7.41 4.70 -5.62
C SER A 59 7.84 3.42 -6.32
N PHE A 60 8.37 2.45 -5.59
CA PHE A 60 8.74 1.15 -6.16
C PHE A 60 7.52 0.44 -6.75
N GLY A 61 6.39 0.51 -6.05
CA GLY A 61 5.15 -0.09 -6.56
C GLY A 61 4.70 0.56 -7.87
N ALA A 62 4.70 1.88 -7.92
CA ALA A 62 4.30 2.61 -9.12
C ALA A 62 5.24 2.31 -10.29
N GLU A 63 6.55 2.28 -10.05
CA GLU A 63 7.52 1.94 -11.09
C GLU A 63 7.29 0.53 -11.64
N ALA A 64 6.96 -0.41 -10.75
CA ALA A 64 6.77 -1.81 -11.14
C ALA A 64 5.62 -2.00 -12.14
N ILE A 65 4.65 -1.10 -12.14
CA ILE A 65 3.46 -1.21 -12.99
C ILE A 65 3.29 -0.05 -13.98
N VAL A 66 4.31 0.78 -14.13
CA VAL A 66 4.21 1.99 -14.97
C VAL A 66 3.81 1.65 -16.40
N SER A 67 4.28 0.51 -16.93
CA SER A 67 3.99 0.12 -18.31
C SER A 67 2.60 -0.48 -18.49
N THR A 68 1.90 -0.81 -17.40
CA THR A 68 0.60 -1.48 -17.49
C THR A 68 -0.57 -0.53 -17.64
N ASN A 69 -0.37 0.76 -17.33
CA ASN A 69 -1.44 1.76 -17.26
C ASN A 69 -2.50 1.42 -16.20
N GLU A 70 -2.17 0.61 -15.23
CA GLU A 70 -3.14 0.15 -14.22
C GLU A 70 -2.92 0.73 -12.83
N PHE A 71 -2.02 1.69 -12.71
CA PHE A 71 -1.88 2.45 -11.48
C PHE A 71 -3.05 3.44 -11.36
N ARG A 72 -3.74 3.44 -10.22
CA ARG A 72 -4.85 4.35 -9.98
C ARG A 72 -4.47 5.49 -9.05
N SER A 73 -3.96 5.17 -7.88
CA SER A 73 -3.65 6.20 -6.89
C SER A 73 -2.77 5.65 -5.79
N SER A 74 -2.10 6.55 -5.08
CA SER A 74 -1.45 6.21 -3.83
C SER A 74 -1.63 7.35 -2.83
N HIS A 75 -1.75 6.99 -1.57
CA HIS A 75 -1.99 7.94 -0.49
C HIS A 75 -1.18 7.56 0.73
N ILE A 76 -0.84 8.55 1.54
CA ILE A 76 -0.18 8.34 2.83
C ILE A 76 -1.01 9.02 3.89
N ILE A 77 -1.34 8.26 4.93
CA ILE A 77 -2.11 8.76 6.06
C ILE A 77 -1.29 8.56 7.32
N PRO A 78 -0.97 9.62 8.06
CA PRO A 78 -0.35 9.46 9.37
C PRO A 78 -1.29 8.72 10.32
N LEU A 79 -0.75 7.76 11.06
CA LEU A 79 -1.53 6.97 12.01
C LEU A 79 -1.05 7.26 13.43
N PRO A 80 -1.67 8.23 14.12
CA PRO A 80 -1.29 8.50 15.50
C PRO A 80 -1.71 7.40 16.46
N HIS A 81 -2.67 6.54 16.06
CA HIS A 81 -3.17 5.46 16.89
C HIS A 81 -3.39 4.20 16.08
N LYS A 82 -3.02 3.07 16.67
CA LYS A 82 -3.16 1.77 16.03
C LYS A 82 -4.61 1.38 15.74
N TYR A 83 -5.57 1.89 16.49
CA TYR A 83 -6.97 1.54 16.25
C TYR A 83 -7.54 2.14 14.95
N LEU A 84 -6.84 3.07 14.33
CA LEU A 84 -7.26 3.56 13.01
C LEU A 84 -7.27 2.44 11.97
N LEU A 85 -6.41 1.43 12.14
CA LEU A 85 -6.39 0.29 11.23
C LEU A 85 -7.70 -0.49 11.29
N SER A 86 -8.28 -0.65 12.47
CA SER A 86 -9.56 -1.34 12.59
C SER A 86 -10.71 -0.52 12.02
N THR A 87 -10.59 0.81 12.03
CA THR A 87 -11.59 1.69 11.45
C THR A 87 -11.71 1.50 9.93
N ILE A 88 -10.60 1.20 9.27
CA ILE A 88 -10.61 0.94 7.82
C ILE A 88 -10.81 -0.54 7.47
N GLY A 89 -11.10 -1.38 8.45
CA GLY A 89 -11.46 -2.77 8.23
C GLY A 89 -10.31 -3.72 7.96
N ILE A 90 -9.08 -3.34 8.30
CA ILE A 90 -7.90 -4.19 8.12
C ILE A 90 -7.52 -4.82 9.44
N LYS A 91 -7.34 -6.14 9.44
CA LYS A 91 -6.82 -6.83 10.61
C LYS A 91 -5.31 -6.85 10.55
N ARG A 92 -4.69 -6.43 11.64
CA ARG A 92 -3.25 -6.47 11.78
C ARG A 92 -2.86 -7.85 12.34
N ASN A 93 -1.99 -8.53 11.63
CA ASN A 93 -1.43 -9.81 12.08
C ASN A 93 -0.23 -9.60 12.98
#